data_1fce5d9e6223538dfaaaef59dfa3bda6
#
_entry.id   1fce5d9e6223538dfaaaef59dfa3bda6
#
_cell.length_a   1.000
_cell.length_b   1.000
_cell.length_c   1.000
_cell.angle_alpha   90.00
_cell.angle_beta   90.00
_cell.angle_gamma   90.00
#
_symmetry.space_group_name_H-M   'P 1'
#
loop_
_entity.id
_entity.type
_entity.pdbx_description
1 polymer ?
#
loop_
_entity_poly.entity_id
_entity_poly.type
_entity_poly.pdbx_seq_one_letter_code
_entity_poly.pdbx_strand_id
1 'polypeptide(L)' 'MLNMYYGAEEVAELLRISKGKSYAIIRDLNKELEQKGFITIAGKVPRKYLEERCYGIAEREA' A
#
# COMPACT_ATOMS: atom_id res chain seq x y z
N MET A 1 9.68 6.35 -14.96
CA MET A 1 8.99 5.06 -14.92
C MET A 1 8.03 4.98 -13.74
N LEU A 2 6.84 4.46 -13.99
CA LEU A 2 5.83 4.40 -12.94
C LEU A 2 6.12 3.29 -11.94
N ASN A 3 5.98 3.64 -10.69
CA ASN A 3 6.08 2.69 -9.60
C ASN A 3 4.76 1.95 -9.47
N MET A 4 4.78 0.66 -9.78
CA MET A 4 3.57 -0.14 -9.68
C MET A 4 3.27 -0.57 -8.25
N TYR A 5 4.29 -0.52 -7.39
CA TYR A 5 4.18 -0.95 -6.00
C TYR A 5 4.75 0.10 -5.08
N TYR A 6 4.16 0.22 -3.90
CA TYR A 6 4.69 1.05 -2.83
C TYR A 6 5.39 0.18 -1.80
N GLY A 7 6.56 0.61 -1.36
CA GLY A 7 7.22 0.01 -0.22
C GLY A 7 6.77 0.69 1.07
N ALA A 8 7.25 0.15 2.20
CA ALA A 8 6.86 0.70 3.51
C ALA A 8 7.28 2.16 3.68
N GLU A 9 8.45 2.52 3.18
CA GLU A 9 8.91 3.91 3.30
C GLU A 9 8.00 4.86 2.54
N GLU A 10 7.60 4.45 1.35
CA GLU A 10 6.73 5.27 0.53
C GLU A 10 5.35 5.43 1.17
N VAL A 11 4.82 4.34 1.71
CA VAL A 11 3.53 4.40 2.39
C VAL A 11 3.60 5.29 3.61
N ALA A 12 4.69 5.19 4.37
CA ALA A 12 4.87 6.03 5.54
C ALA A 12 4.86 7.51 5.17
N GLU A 13 5.53 7.86 4.09
CA GLU A 13 5.58 9.23 3.63
C GLU A 13 4.22 9.71 3.14
N LEU A 14 3.55 8.88 2.35
CA LEU A 14 2.25 9.25 1.80
C LEU A 14 1.21 9.47 2.88
N LEU A 15 1.18 8.58 3.85
CA LEU A 15 0.18 8.64 4.91
C LEU A 15 0.64 9.42 6.12
N ARG A 16 1.92 9.79 6.15
CA ARG A 16 2.52 10.51 7.27
C ARG A 16 2.38 9.72 8.57
N ILE A 17 2.75 8.47 8.51
CA ILE A 17 2.68 7.57 9.66
C ILE A 17 4.06 6.95 9.85
N SER A 18 4.22 6.24 10.96
CA SER A 18 5.49 5.58 11.24
C SER A 18 5.73 4.43 10.26
N LYS A 19 6.99 4.07 10.11
CA LYS A 19 7.36 2.97 9.24
C LYS A 19 6.76 1.65 9.71
N GLY A 20 6.77 1.44 11.04
CA GLY A 20 6.17 0.23 11.59
C GLY A 20 4.69 0.11 11.28
N LYS A 21 3.98 1.23 11.37
CA LYS A 21 2.57 1.22 11.03
C LYS A 21 2.36 0.95 9.55
N SER A 22 3.26 1.45 8.71
CA SER A 22 3.19 1.20 7.28
C SER A 22 3.32 -0.28 6.98
N TYR A 23 4.26 -0.95 7.64
CA TYR A 23 4.42 -2.39 7.46
C TYR A 23 3.15 -3.14 7.84
N ALA A 24 2.51 -2.72 8.92
CA ALA A 24 1.27 -3.37 9.35
C ALA A 24 0.17 -3.20 8.31
N ILE A 25 0.04 -1.99 7.76
CA ILE A 25 -0.96 -1.72 6.74
C ILE A 25 -0.70 -2.55 5.50
N ILE A 26 0.55 -2.59 5.05
CA ILE A 26 0.91 -3.36 3.86
C ILE A 26 0.61 -4.83 4.08
N ARG A 27 0.94 -5.35 5.25
CA ARG A 27 0.68 -6.75 5.56
C ARG A 27 -0.81 -7.06 5.50
N ASP A 28 -1.63 -6.17 6.07
CA ASP A 28 -3.07 -6.39 6.08
C ASP A 28 -3.65 -6.34 4.67
N LEU A 29 -3.20 -5.38 3.86
CA LEU A 29 -3.67 -5.28 2.49
C LEU A 29 -3.25 -6.49 1.66
N ASN A 30 -2.03 -6.96 1.88
CA ASN A 30 -1.56 -8.16 1.17
C ASN A 30 -2.37 -9.38 1.57
N LYS A 31 -2.77 -9.45 2.83
CA LYS A 31 -3.62 -10.55 3.27
C LYS A 31 -4.94 -10.56 2.51
N GLU A 32 -5.53 -9.38 2.34
CA GLU A 32 -6.77 -9.27 1.57
C GLU A 32 -6.57 -9.73 0.14
N LEU A 33 -5.46 -9.31 -0.46
CA LEU A 33 -5.18 -9.69 -1.85
C LEU A 33 -4.99 -11.19 -1.99
N GLU A 34 -4.30 -11.80 -1.04
CA GLU A 34 -4.09 -13.25 -1.06
C GLU A 34 -5.41 -13.99 -0.97
N GLN A 35 -6.33 -13.49 -0.16
CA GLN A 35 -7.63 -14.10 -0.03
C GLN A 35 -8.42 -14.01 -1.34
N LYS A 36 -8.13 -13.01 -2.15
CA LYS A 36 -8.74 -12.85 -3.46
C LYS A 36 -8.02 -13.62 -4.56
N GLY A 37 -6.95 -14.31 -4.21
CA GLY A 37 -6.22 -15.14 -5.17
C GLY A 37 -5.08 -14.43 -5.86
N PHE A 38 -4.67 -13.26 -5.41
CA PHE A 38 -3.57 -12.53 -6.02
C PHE A 38 -2.25 -12.88 -5.39
N ILE A 39 -1.19 -12.74 -6.17
CA ILE A 39 0.17 -12.92 -5.67
C ILE A 39 0.61 -11.63 -5.02
N THR A 40 1.22 -11.75 -3.84
CA THR A 40 1.69 -10.58 -3.11
C THR A 40 3.19 -10.64 -2.89
N ILE A 41 3.79 -9.48 -2.62
CA ILE A 41 5.21 -9.36 -2.34
C ILE A 41 5.37 -8.80 -0.94
N ALA A 42 6.12 -9.50 -0.10
CA ALA A 42 6.31 -9.06 1.28
C ALA A 42 6.90 -7.64 1.32
N GLY A 43 6.31 -6.79 2.15
CA GLY A 43 6.78 -5.43 2.32
C GLY A 43 6.40 -4.48 1.21
N LYS A 44 5.62 -4.94 0.24
CA LYS A 44 5.17 -4.09 -0.86
C LYS A 44 3.69 -4.28 -1.10
N VAL A 45 3.05 -3.24 -1.61
CA VAL A 45 1.62 -3.30 -1.91
C VAL A 45 1.38 -2.64 -3.27
N PRO A 46 0.47 -3.20 -4.10
CA PRO A 46 0.17 -2.57 -5.38
C PRO A 46 -0.35 -1.16 -5.17
N ARG A 47 0.20 -0.23 -5.94
CA ARG A 47 -0.18 1.16 -5.83
C ARG A 47 -1.69 1.35 -5.99
N LYS A 48 -2.26 0.71 -6.99
CA LYS A 48 -3.68 0.84 -7.26
C LYS A 48 -4.54 0.36 -6.11
N TYR A 49 -4.14 -0.74 -5.50
CA TYR A 49 -4.91 -1.29 -4.39
C TYR A 49 -4.84 -0.37 -3.17
N LEU A 50 -3.66 0.15 -2.90
CA LEU A 50 -3.51 1.09 -1.79
C LEU A 50 -4.37 2.32 -2.00
N GLU A 51 -4.39 2.85 -3.22
CA GLU A 51 -5.18 4.03 -3.53
C GLU A 51 -6.68 3.77 -3.38
N GLU A 52 -7.12 2.59 -3.77
CA GLU A 52 -8.53 2.23 -3.61
C GLU A 52 -8.94 2.09 -2.16
N ARG A 53 -8.04 1.54 -1.35
CA ARG A 53 -8.35 1.29 0.06
C ARG A 53 -8.10 2.50 0.93
N CYS A 54 -7.25 3.41 0.48
CA CYS A 54 -6.91 4.62 1.24
C CYS A 54 -7.44 5.83 0.50
N TYR A 55 -8.63 6.22 0.85
CA TYR A 55 -9.38 7.25 0.14
C TYR A 55 -8.61 8.56 0.00
N GLY A 56 -7.92 8.96 1.07
CA GLY A 56 -7.21 10.23 1.08
C GLY A 56 -6.06 10.31 0.08
N ILE A 57 -5.47 9.17 -0.28
CA ILE A 57 -4.36 9.16 -1.23
C ILE A 57 -4.85 9.51 -2.62
N ALA A 58 -5.97 8.94 -3.01
CA ALA A 58 -6.51 9.21 -4.35
C ALA A 58 -6.79 10.69 -4.54
N GLU A 59 -7.30 11.35 -3.52
CA GLU A 59 -7.58 12.78 -3.59
C GLU A 59 -6.30 13.60 -3.73
N ARG A 60 -5.24 13.17 -3.06
CA ARG A 60 -3.99 13.91 -3.08
C ARG A 60 -3.33 13.90 -4.45
N GLU A 61 -3.49 12.83 -5.17
CA GLU A 61 -2.81 12.65 -6.44
C GLU A 61 -3.62 13.18 -7.62
N ALA A 62 -4.80 13.58 -7.37
CA ALA A 62 -5.67 14.10 -8.43
C ALA A 62 -5.24 15.48 -8.92
#